data_a16f724e7d31335b345f6424bee5d156
#
_entry.id   a16f724e7d31335b345f6424bee5d156
#
_cell.length_a   1.000
_cell.length_b   1.000
_cell.length_c   1.000
_cell.angle_alpha   90.00
_cell.angle_beta   90.00
_cell.angle_gamma   90.00
#
_symmetry.space_group_name_H-M   'P 1'
#
loop_
_entity.id
_entity.type
_entity.pdbx_description
1 polymer ?
#
loop_
_entity_poly.entity_id
_entity_poly.type
_entity_poly.pdbx_seq_one_letter_code
_entity_poly.pdbx_strand_id
1 'polypeptide(L)'
;TTGLLEIASINSPNTLVKIGKIKKFEKKNYLLKPIFGSQGKNISFIKNKSNLSKNKPIGNVSYLQDFIGDFNQKKHWDVRVLVSNHKHITSMKRSSKNILTNAYQGAVLEKFAITDEVKKMCIKVSKLFKLGYGGIDIKRNRGKYYVLEVNSIPSWKAIQKTSKKNITEVLVSDFLKALE
;
A
#
# COMPACT_ATOMS: atom_id res chain seq x y z
N THR A 1 5.16 -3.14 9.44
CA THR A 1 5.12 -1.89 8.62
C THR A 1 4.48 -0.75 9.39
N THR A 2 3.22 -0.86 9.82
CA THR A 2 2.46 0.24 10.46
C THR A 2 3.10 0.78 11.73
N GLY A 3 3.61 -0.07 12.63
CA GLY A 3 4.26 0.39 13.86
C GLY A 3 5.51 1.26 13.62
N LEU A 4 6.35 0.92 12.63
CA LEU A 4 7.49 1.76 12.27
C LEU A 4 7.06 3.08 11.64
N LEU A 5 6.01 3.09 10.84
CA LEU A 5 5.46 4.33 10.25
C LEU A 5 4.90 5.25 11.33
N GLU A 6 4.22 4.70 12.33
CA GLU A 6 3.68 5.44 13.48
C GLU A 6 4.82 6.08 14.31
N ILE A 7 5.84 5.32 14.68
CA ILE A 7 7.02 5.83 15.39
C ILE A 7 7.70 6.96 14.60
N ALA A 8 7.73 6.86 13.28
CA ALA A 8 8.30 7.89 12.40
C ALA A 8 7.36 9.06 12.10
N SER A 9 6.17 9.12 12.72
CA SER A 9 5.12 10.12 12.48
C SER A 9 4.71 10.21 11.00
N ILE A 10 4.61 9.06 10.34
CA ILE A 10 4.12 8.93 8.97
C ILE A 10 2.69 8.40 9.02
N ASN A 11 1.74 9.11 8.43
CA ASN A 11 0.35 8.68 8.42
C ASN A 11 0.20 7.29 7.78
N SER A 12 -0.37 6.38 8.54
CA SER A 12 -0.77 5.05 8.08
C SER A 12 -2.15 4.71 8.66
N PRO A 13 -2.90 3.76 8.07
CA PRO A 13 -4.15 3.33 8.66
C PRO A 13 -3.92 2.68 10.03
N ASN A 14 -4.78 2.98 11.00
CA ASN A 14 -4.73 2.29 12.29
C ASN A 14 -4.86 0.78 12.04
N THR A 15 -4.06 0.02 12.76
CA THR A 15 -3.96 -1.44 12.56
C THR A 15 -4.06 -2.16 13.89
N LEU A 16 -4.96 -3.13 13.96
CA LEU A 16 -5.11 -4.05 15.08
C LEU A 16 -4.63 -5.44 14.67
N VAL A 17 -3.64 -5.96 15.36
CA VAL A 17 -3.22 -7.36 15.24
C VAL A 17 -3.67 -8.12 16.48
N LYS A 18 -4.44 -9.20 16.29
CA LYS A 18 -4.98 -10.00 17.39
C LYS A 18 -4.86 -11.47 17.10
N ILE A 19 -4.33 -12.21 18.07
CA ILE A 19 -4.36 -13.69 18.09
C ILE A 19 -5.65 -14.11 18.78
N GLY A 20 -6.37 -15.04 18.18
CA GLY A 20 -7.63 -15.56 18.70
C GLY A 20 -8.83 -14.62 18.45
N LYS A 21 -9.87 -14.75 19.30
CA LYS A 21 -11.15 -14.04 19.11
C LYS A 21 -11.03 -12.54 19.38
N ILE A 22 -11.61 -11.73 18.51
CA ILE A 22 -11.78 -10.28 18.72
C ILE A 22 -13.02 -10.07 19.58
N LYS A 23 -12.82 -9.63 20.83
CA LYS A 23 -13.91 -9.41 21.80
C LYS A 23 -14.61 -8.07 21.56
N LYS A 24 -13.83 -6.98 21.37
CA LYS A 24 -14.34 -5.62 21.10
C LYS A 24 -14.20 -5.30 19.63
N PHE A 25 -15.24 -4.82 18.98
CA PHE A 25 -15.30 -4.43 17.59
C PHE A 25 -15.96 -3.06 17.48
N GLU A 26 -15.21 -2.06 17.01
CA GLU A 26 -15.75 -0.73 16.78
C GLU A 26 -16.59 -0.71 15.50
N LYS A 27 -17.63 0.12 15.48
CA LYS A 27 -18.49 0.30 14.29
C LYS A 27 -17.78 1.15 13.23
N LYS A 28 -16.75 0.60 12.59
CA LYS A 28 -16.08 1.23 11.44
C LYS A 28 -15.69 0.19 10.40
N ASN A 29 -15.28 0.66 9.24
CA ASN A 29 -14.92 -0.21 8.12
C ASN A 29 -13.45 -0.63 8.24
N TYR A 30 -13.21 -1.94 8.14
CA TYR A 30 -11.87 -2.52 8.17
C TYR A 30 -11.58 -3.36 6.93
N LEU A 31 -10.31 -3.50 6.64
CA LEU A 31 -9.78 -4.57 5.81
C LEU A 31 -9.16 -5.63 6.72
N LEU A 32 -9.65 -6.86 6.64
CA LEU A 32 -8.98 -8.03 7.20
C LEU A 32 -7.99 -8.51 6.15
N LYS A 33 -6.70 -8.44 6.47
CA LYS A 33 -5.62 -8.85 5.58
C LYS A 33 -4.95 -10.11 6.11
N PRO A 34 -4.49 -11.03 5.25
CA PRO A 34 -3.59 -12.08 5.70
C PRO A 34 -2.24 -11.47 6.10
N ILE A 35 -1.57 -12.06 7.10
CA ILE A 35 -0.22 -11.63 7.51
C ILE A 35 0.77 -11.90 6.38
N PHE A 36 0.62 -13.03 5.71
CA PHE A 36 1.39 -13.43 4.54
C PHE A 36 0.46 -13.47 3.34
N GLY A 37 0.77 -12.72 2.30
CA GLY A 37 -0.04 -12.66 1.10
C GLY A 37 0.49 -11.66 0.09
N SER A 38 -0.01 -11.75 -1.14
CA SER A 38 0.34 -10.85 -2.23
C SER A 38 -0.86 -10.64 -3.15
N GLN A 39 -0.78 -9.66 -4.04
CA GLN A 39 -1.77 -9.40 -5.08
C GLN A 39 -3.19 -9.14 -4.57
N GLY A 40 -3.37 -8.74 -3.29
CA GLY A 40 -4.68 -8.52 -2.69
C GLY A 40 -5.49 -9.79 -2.45
N LYS A 41 -4.89 -10.98 -2.56
CA LYS A 41 -5.56 -12.25 -2.28
C LYS A 41 -5.94 -12.34 -0.79
N ASN A 42 -7.11 -12.92 -0.51
CA ASN A 42 -7.61 -13.15 0.84
C ASN A 42 -7.79 -11.86 1.68
N ILE A 43 -7.90 -10.69 1.05
CA ILE A 43 -8.33 -9.47 1.73
C ILE A 43 -9.84 -9.46 1.79
N SER A 44 -10.40 -9.36 2.99
CA SER A 44 -11.84 -9.30 3.23
C SER A 44 -12.23 -7.95 3.79
N PHE A 45 -13.38 -7.46 3.35
CA PHE A 45 -13.94 -6.22 3.87
C PHE A 45 -14.87 -6.52 5.06
N ILE A 46 -14.63 -5.85 6.18
CA ILE A 46 -15.33 -6.08 7.45
C ILE A 46 -16.06 -4.81 7.87
N LYS A 47 -17.40 -4.85 7.84
CA LYS A 47 -18.28 -3.76 8.28
C LYS A 47 -18.75 -3.95 9.72
N ASN A 48 -18.86 -5.20 10.16
CA ASN A 48 -19.44 -5.55 11.46
C ASN A 48 -18.87 -6.88 11.96
N LYS A 49 -19.17 -7.21 13.21
CA LYS A 49 -18.69 -8.43 13.88
C LYS A 49 -19.14 -9.71 13.16
N SER A 50 -20.32 -9.73 12.55
CA SER A 50 -20.83 -10.89 11.81
C SER A 50 -20.01 -11.15 10.53
N ASN A 51 -19.57 -10.10 9.82
CA ASN A 51 -18.65 -10.27 8.70
C ASN A 51 -17.29 -10.86 9.15
N LEU A 52 -16.80 -10.45 10.32
CA LEU A 52 -15.55 -10.98 10.87
C LEU A 52 -15.66 -12.48 11.20
N SER A 53 -16.79 -12.93 11.76
CA SER A 53 -17.00 -14.34 12.10
C SER A 53 -17.08 -15.26 10.87
N LYS A 54 -17.52 -14.74 9.73
CA LYS A 54 -17.58 -15.46 8.45
C LYS A 54 -16.21 -15.56 7.75
N ASN A 55 -15.34 -14.61 8.00
CA ASN A 55 -14.01 -14.53 7.39
C ASN A 55 -12.96 -14.99 8.41
N LYS A 56 -12.69 -16.28 8.46
CA LYS A 56 -11.69 -16.83 9.37
C LYS A 56 -10.28 -16.37 8.97
N PRO A 57 -9.51 -15.75 9.86
CA PRO A 57 -8.13 -15.38 9.58
C PRO A 57 -7.25 -16.63 9.46
N ILE A 58 -6.27 -16.57 8.57
CA ILE A 58 -5.27 -17.62 8.41
C ILE A 58 -4.40 -17.68 9.68
N GLY A 59 -4.17 -18.87 10.21
CA GLY A 59 -3.31 -19.07 11.41
C GLY A 59 -3.88 -18.45 12.70
N ASN A 60 -5.21 -18.22 12.75
CA ASN A 60 -5.89 -17.63 13.92
C ASN A 60 -5.40 -16.20 14.29
N VAL A 61 -4.71 -15.52 13.35
CA VAL A 61 -4.22 -14.14 13.53
C VAL A 61 -5.04 -13.19 12.68
N SER A 62 -5.76 -12.28 13.33
CA SER A 62 -6.50 -11.22 12.67
C SER A 62 -5.64 -9.97 12.51
N TYR A 63 -5.35 -9.58 11.27
CA TYR A 63 -4.73 -8.29 10.93
C TYR A 63 -5.82 -7.39 10.35
N LEU A 64 -6.38 -6.53 11.21
CA LEU A 64 -7.42 -5.58 10.84
C LEU A 64 -6.80 -4.20 10.65
N GLN A 65 -7.02 -3.62 9.49
CA GLN A 65 -6.55 -2.28 9.14
C GLN A 65 -7.74 -1.39 8.82
N ASP A 66 -7.76 -0.16 9.37
CA ASP A 66 -8.81 0.82 9.05
C ASP A 66 -8.88 1.04 7.54
N PHE A 67 -10.10 1.05 6.99
CA PHE A 67 -10.30 1.40 5.59
C PHE A 67 -10.15 2.90 5.39
N ILE A 68 -9.21 3.30 4.55
CA ILE A 68 -8.99 4.70 4.21
C ILE A 68 -9.84 5.09 3.00
N GLY A 69 -10.74 6.04 3.17
CA GLY A 69 -11.63 6.56 2.14
C GLY A 69 -13.11 6.28 2.40
N ASP A 70 -13.95 6.63 1.44
CA ASP A 70 -15.37 6.30 1.45
C ASP A 70 -15.58 4.94 0.77
N PHE A 71 -16.23 4.04 1.49
CA PHE A 71 -16.54 2.70 0.98
C PHE A 71 -17.58 2.73 -0.13
N ASN A 72 -18.53 3.66 -0.07
CA ASN A 72 -19.67 3.73 -1.00
C ASN A 72 -19.34 4.47 -2.30
N GLN A 73 -18.10 4.95 -2.46
CA GLN A 73 -17.72 5.63 -3.71
C GLN A 73 -17.74 4.65 -4.91
N LYS A 74 -18.19 5.15 -6.07
CA LYS A 74 -18.30 4.36 -7.29
C LYS A 74 -16.95 3.93 -7.87
N LYS A 75 -15.86 4.61 -7.52
CA LYS A 75 -14.51 4.37 -8.04
C LYS A 75 -13.50 4.53 -6.92
N HIS A 76 -12.82 3.44 -6.58
CA HIS A 76 -11.71 3.44 -5.63
C HIS A 76 -10.39 3.68 -6.35
N TRP A 77 -9.42 4.28 -5.67
CA TRP A 77 -8.10 4.51 -6.22
C TRP A 77 -7.03 4.58 -5.14
N ASP A 78 -5.82 4.26 -5.52
CA ASP A 78 -4.60 4.49 -4.77
C ASP A 78 -3.46 4.88 -5.71
N VAL A 79 -2.29 5.17 -5.17
CA VAL A 79 -1.10 5.50 -5.95
C VAL A 79 0.04 4.60 -5.53
N ARG A 80 0.67 3.94 -6.49
CA ARG A 80 1.95 3.27 -6.31
C ARG A 80 3.07 4.23 -6.66
N VAL A 81 3.99 4.43 -5.72
CA VAL A 81 5.22 5.21 -5.88
C VAL A 81 6.41 4.25 -5.91
N LEU A 82 7.20 4.27 -6.99
CA LEU A 82 8.47 3.53 -7.04
C LEU A 82 9.63 4.39 -6.58
N VAL A 83 10.45 3.80 -5.75
CA VAL A 83 11.71 4.39 -5.27
C VAL A 83 12.87 3.44 -5.54
N SER A 84 14.05 3.99 -5.85
CA SER A 84 15.32 3.27 -5.94
C SER A 84 16.41 4.14 -5.37
N ASN A 85 17.33 3.55 -4.65
CA ASN A 85 18.42 4.26 -3.96
C ASN A 85 17.92 5.52 -3.22
N HIS A 86 16.79 5.36 -2.52
CA HIS A 86 16.09 6.42 -1.79
C HIS A 86 15.66 7.63 -2.66
N LYS A 87 15.51 7.46 -3.96
CA LYS A 87 15.04 8.48 -4.90
C LYS A 87 13.72 8.06 -5.53
N HIS A 88 12.84 9.02 -5.82
CA HIS A 88 11.62 8.78 -6.56
C HIS A 88 11.94 8.50 -8.04
N ILE A 89 11.45 7.38 -8.56
CA ILE A 89 11.54 7.02 -9.98
C ILE A 89 10.32 7.54 -10.73
N THR A 90 9.15 7.03 -10.35
CA THR A 90 7.86 7.31 -11.02
C THR A 90 6.69 6.96 -10.10
N SER A 91 5.49 7.41 -10.47
CA SER A 91 4.27 7.13 -9.73
C SER A 91 3.12 6.82 -10.67
N MET A 92 2.25 5.91 -10.25
CA MET A 92 1.11 5.42 -11.01
C MET A 92 -0.14 5.41 -10.12
N LYS A 93 -1.21 6.00 -10.59
CA LYS A 93 -2.55 5.85 -10.01
C LYS A 93 -3.17 4.56 -10.52
N ARG A 94 -3.74 3.80 -9.60
CA ARG A 94 -4.52 2.60 -9.90
C ARG A 94 -5.95 2.86 -9.49
N SER A 95 -6.91 2.63 -10.37
CA SER A 95 -8.32 2.85 -10.06
C SER A 95 -9.19 1.69 -10.51
N SER A 96 -10.21 1.38 -9.71
CA SER A 96 -11.12 0.26 -9.92
C SER A 96 -12.52 0.58 -9.41
N LYS A 97 -13.53 -0.10 -9.94
CA LYS A 97 -14.87 -0.14 -9.33
C LYS A 97 -14.87 -0.95 -8.03
N ASN A 98 -13.91 -1.86 -7.88
CA ASN A 98 -13.72 -2.66 -6.66
C ASN A 98 -12.87 -1.91 -5.64
N ILE A 99 -13.03 -2.26 -4.37
CA ILE A 99 -12.23 -1.71 -3.26
C ILE A 99 -10.74 -1.98 -3.44
N LEU A 100 -10.40 -3.14 -4.00
CA LEU A 100 -9.02 -3.52 -4.31
C LEU A 100 -8.62 -2.91 -5.65
N THR A 101 -7.56 -2.12 -5.63
CA THR A 101 -7.08 -1.32 -6.75
C THR A 101 -5.78 -1.83 -7.35
N ASN A 102 -5.39 -3.07 -7.03
CA ASN A 102 -4.16 -3.63 -7.55
C ASN A 102 -4.24 -3.96 -9.05
N ALA A 103 -3.11 -3.79 -9.74
CA ALA A 103 -3.02 -3.98 -11.19
C ALA A 103 -3.34 -5.41 -11.64
N TYR A 104 -3.05 -6.41 -10.80
CA TYR A 104 -3.33 -7.82 -11.09
C TYR A 104 -4.84 -8.09 -11.23
N GLN A 105 -5.68 -7.34 -10.53
CA GLN A 105 -7.14 -7.47 -10.58
C GLN A 105 -7.80 -6.55 -11.61
N GLY A 106 -7.04 -6.05 -12.59
CA GLY A 106 -7.57 -5.29 -13.72
C GLY A 106 -7.86 -3.82 -13.41
N ALA A 107 -7.16 -3.22 -12.44
CA ALA A 107 -7.27 -1.78 -12.21
C ALA A 107 -6.84 -0.98 -13.44
N VAL A 108 -7.51 0.14 -13.70
CA VAL A 108 -7.09 1.13 -14.68
C VAL A 108 -5.85 1.84 -14.17
N LEU A 109 -4.82 1.92 -15.01
CA LEU A 109 -3.50 2.45 -14.68
C LEU A 109 -3.28 3.78 -15.39
N GLU A 110 -2.91 4.80 -14.65
CA GLU A 110 -2.66 6.15 -15.17
C GLU A 110 -1.37 6.70 -14.58
N LYS A 111 -0.59 7.43 -15.40
CA LYS A 111 0.54 8.21 -14.85
C LYS A 111 0.01 9.20 -13.82
N PHE A 112 0.70 9.35 -12.71
CA PHE A 112 0.29 10.25 -11.63
C PHE A 112 1.47 11.10 -11.14
N ALA A 113 1.30 12.42 -11.20
CA ALA A 113 2.27 13.34 -10.60
C ALA A 113 2.00 13.46 -9.10
N ILE A 114 3.02 13.23 -8.29
CA ILE A 114 2.97 13.45 -6.84
C ILE A 114 3.57 14.81 -6.49
N THR A 115 3.07 15.43 -5.42
CA THR A 115 3.65 16.66 -4.86
C THR A 115 5.02 16.40 -4.24
N ASP A 116 5.83 17.45 -4.06
CA ASP A 116 7.13 17.31 -3.40
C ASP A 116 7.01 16.86 -1.94
N GLU A 117 5.92 17.23 -1.25
CA GLU A 117 5.60 16.74 0.09
C GLU A 117 5.46 15.20 0.10
N VAL A 118 4.64 14.67 -0.82
CA VAL A 118 4.42 13.22 -0.96
C VAL A 118 5.71 12.52 -1.38
N LYS A 119 6.50 13.12 -2.25
CA LYS A 119 7.81 12.61 -2.66
C LYS A 119 8.76 12.50 -1.45
N LYS A 120 8.88 13.57 -0.65
CA LYS A 120 9.68 13.57 0.59
C LYS A 120 9.21 12.50 1.57
N MET A 121 7.89 12.35 1.74
CA MET A 121 7.30 11.29 2.58
C MET A 121 7.73 9.90 2.09
N CYS A 122 7.61 9.59 0.80
CA CYS A 122 8.00 8.30 0.25
C CYS A 122 9.51 8.03 0.35
N ILE A 123 10.34 9.06 0.20
CA ILE A 123 11.79 8.96 0.43
C ILE A 123 12.08 8.66 1.91
N LYS A 124 11.39 9.34 2.85
CA LYS A 124 11.51 9.05 4.29
C LYS A 124 11.12 7.61 4.60
N VAL A 125 10.02 7.10 4.01
CA VAL A 125 9.61 5.69 4.11
C VAL A 125 10.71 4.76 3.58
N SER A 126 11.24 5.04 2.39
CA SER A 126 12.31 4.24 1.79
C SER A 126 13.54 4.13 2.69
N LYS A 127 13.98 5.23 3.31
CA LYS A 127 15.09 5.25 4.26
C LYS A 127 14.76 4.48 5.55
N LEU A 128 13.56 4.68 6.11
CA LEU A 128 13.09 4.01 7.32
C LEU A 128 13.13 2.48 7.19
N PHE A 129 12.74 1.97 6.01
CA PHE A 129 12.72 0.52 5.73
C PHE A 129 13.99 0.03 5.03
N LYS A 130 15.02 0.89 4.88
CA LYS A 130 16.30 0.57 4.22
C LYS A 130 16.11 -0.08 2.84
N LEU A 131 15.20 0.48 2.03
CA LEU A 131 14.87 -0.06 0.72
C LEU A 131 15.88 0.44 -0.32
N GLY A 132 16.71 -0.43 -0.87
CA GLY A 132 17.47 -0.16 -2.10
C GLY A 132 16.52 0.05 -3.28
N TYR A 133 15.49 -0.78 -3.38
CA TYR A 133 14.36 -0.66 -4.31
C TYR A 133 13.05 -0.92 -3.57
N GLY A 134 11.99 -0.20 -3.90
CA GLY A 134 10.71 -0.41 -3.23
C GLY A 134 9.51 0.23 -3.92
N GLY A 135 8.34 -0.28 -3.56
CA GLY A 135 7.04 0.25 -3.95
C GLY A 135 6.25 0.67 -2.72
N ILE A 136 5.83 1.92 -2.69
CA ILE A 136 5.06 2.49 -1.60
C ILE A 136 3.65 2.78 -2.12
N ASP A 137 2.66 2.12 -1.54
CA ASP A 137 1.26 2.32 -1.86
C ASP A 137 0.68 3.38 -0.92
N ILE A 138 0.15 4.45 -1.50
CA ILE A 138 -0.40 5.57 -0.75
C ILE A 138 -1.83 5.87 -1.19
N LYS A 139 -2.62 6.43 -0.28
CA LYS A 139 -3.98 6.89 -0.56
C LYS A 139 -4.22 8.25 0.06
N ARG A 140 -4.87 9.14 -0.69
CA ARG A 140 -5.33 10.43 -0.20
C ARG A 140 -6.74 10.30 0.39
N ASN A 141 -6.93 10.83 1.59
CA ASN A 141 -8.23 10.94 2.22
C ASN A 141 -8.30 12.22 3.05
N ARG A 142 -9.35 13.01 2.89
CA ARG A 142 -9.57 14.28 3.60
C ARG A 142 -8.33 15.19 3.63
N GLY A 143 -7.71 15.37 2.46
CA GLY A 143 -6.52 16.23 2.30
C GLY A 143 -5.18 15.59 2.71
N LYS A 144 -5.16 14.49 3.44
CA LYS A 144 -3.95 13.81 3.93
C LYS A 144 -3.62 12.56 3.11
N TYR A 145 -2.33 12.26 2.97
CA TYR A 145 -1.87 11.00 2.39
C TYR A 145 -1.54 9.99 3.49
N TYR A 146 -1.89 8.74 3.25
CA TYR A 146 -1.65 7.60 4.12
C TYR A 146 -0.84 6.55 3.38
N VAL A 147 0.19 6.01 4.01
CA VAL A 147 0.94 4.86 3.50
C VAL A 147 0.16 3.60 3.83
N LEU A 148 -0.34 2.91 2.80
CA LEU A 148 -1.14 1.69 2.95
C LEU A 148 -0.28 0.44 3.06
N GLU A 149 0.82 0.41 2.28
CA GLU A 149 1.70 -0.76 2.15
C GLU A 149 3.09 -0.32 1.69
N VAL A 150 4.10 -1.06 2.11
CA VAL A 150 5.49 -0.93 1.68
C VAL A 150 5.96 -2.28 1.16
N ASN A 151 6.34 -2.33 -0.11
CA ASN A 151 6.79 -3.54 -0.80
C ASN A 151 8.29 -3.44 -1.11
N SER A 152 9.07 -4.39 -0.64
CA SER A 152 10.54 -4.42 -0.85
C SER A 152 10.94 -4.94 -2.24
N ILE A 153 10.09 -5.73 -2.91
CA ILE A 153 10.37 -6.30 -4.23
C ILE A 153 9.11 -6.15 -5.10
N PRO A 154 8.71 -4.90 -5.45
CA PRO A 154 7.52 -4.70 -6.27
C PRO A 154 7.80 -5.04 -7.74
N SER A 155 6.85 -5.71 -8.40
CA SER A 155 6.91 -5.79 -9.87
C SER A 155 6.71 -4.39 -10.49
N TRP A 156 7.57 -4.02 -11.44
CA TRP A 156 7.48 -2.74 -12.17
C TRP A 156 6.82 -2.86 -13.54
N LYS A 157 6.43 -4.08 -13.98
CA LYS A 157 5.81 -4.28 -15.31
C LYS A 157 4.59 -3.40 -15.55
N ALA A 158 3.71 -3.27 -14.56
CA ALA A 158 2.50 -2.48 -14.69
C ALA A 158 2.80 -0.97 -14.76
N ILE A 159 3.64 -0.46 -13.88
CA ILE A 159 3.96 0.96 -13.80
C ILE A 159 4.86 1.41 -14.97
N GLN A 160 5.65 0.51 -15.56
CA GLN A 160 6.42 0.77 -16.78
C GLN A 160 5.51 1.27 -17.92
N LYS A 161 4.29 0.73 -18.04
CA LYS A 161 3.32 1.14 -19.08
C LYS A 161 2.88 2.61 -18.95
N THR A 162 3.05 3.20 -17.78
CA THR A 162 2.68 4.60 -17.49
C THR A 162 3.87 5.54 -17.37
N SER A 163 5.10 4.99 -17.46
CA SER A 163 6.35 5.74 -17.32
C SER A 163 7.05 5.92 -18.67
N LYS A 164 7.56 7.13 -18.91
CA LYS A 164 8.47 7.40 -20.04
C LYS A 164 9.91 6.95 -19.76
N LYS A 165 10.27 6.79 -18.48
CA LYS A 165 11.59 6.29 -18.07
C LYS A 165 11.64 4.78 -18.26
N ASN A 166 12.76 4.25 -18.73
CA ASN A 166 13.04 2.83 -18.67
C ASN A 166 13.41 2.47 -17.21
N ILE A 167 12.45 1.88 -16.50
CA ILE A 167 12.62 1.56 -15.08
C ILE A 167 13.73 0.54 -14.89
N THR A 168 13.87 -0.43 -15.80
CA THR A 168 14.93 -1.45 -15.71
C THR A 168 16.33 -0.81 -15.77
N GLU A 169 16.55 0.11 -16.68
CA GLU A 169 17.85 0.84 -16.79
C GLU A 169 18.15 1.62 -15.50
N VAL A 170 17.15 2.30 -14.94
CA VAL A 170 17.33 3.02 -13.66
C VAL A 170 17.72 2.07 -12.54
N LEU A 171 17.05 0.92 -12.43
CA LEU A 171 17.33 -0.07 -11.37
C LEU A 171 18.73 -0.70 -11.54
N VAL A 172 19.11 -1.05 -12.77
CA VAL A 172 20.45 -1.60 -13.05
C VAL A 172 21.52 -0.57 -12.72
N SER A 173 21.35 0.69 -13.16
CA SER A 173 22.30 1.77 -12.85
C SER A 173 22.47 2.01 -11.35
N ASP A 174 21.33 2.06 -10.62
CA ASP A 174 21.37 2.27 -9.17
C ASP A 174 21.99 1.06 -8.43
N PHE A 175 21.75 -0.16 -8.92
CA PHE A 175 22.37 -1.37 -8.37
C PHE A 175 23.87 -1.40 -8.57
N LEU A 176 24.36 -1.10 -9.78
CA LEU A 176 25.80 -1.06 -10.06
C LEU A 176 26.52 -0.02 -9.19
N LYS A 177 25.95 1.18 -9.03
CA LYS A 177 26.47 2.21 -8.12
C LYS A 177 26.51 1.83 -6.64
N ALA A 178 25.70 0.86 -6.23
CA ALA A 178 25.70 0.38 -4.85
C ALA A 178 26.76 -0.70 -4.60
N LEU A 179 27.44 -1.19 -5.66
CA LEU A 179 28.56 -2.15 -5.58
C LEU A 179 29.92 -1.45 -5.57
N GLU A 180 29.97 -0.16 -5.95
CA GLU A 180 31.14 0.73 -5.85
C GLU A 180 31.31 1.27 -4.41
#